data_f59223649266aeca4a07903aa46c9642
#
_entry.id   f59223649266aeca4a07903aa46c9642
#
_cell.length_a   1.000
_cell.length_b   1.000
_cell.length_c   1.000
_cell.angle_alpha   90.00
_cell.angle_beta   90.00
_cell.angle_gamma   90.00
#
_symmetry.space_group_name_H-M   'P 1'
#
loop_
_entity.id
_entity.type
_entity.pdbx_description
1 polymer ?
#
loop_
_entity_poly.entity_id
_entity_poly.type
_entity_poly.pdbx_seq_one_letter_code
_entity_poly.pdbx_strand_id
1 'polypeptide(L)'
;MTTADVKVGIGVWDMHFPNHNQKLWENVLRVIGDIKPDFFVFGGDNLDMDAVNHWEIDKGNKRGMEGKRLRKAYDDYNSEIMDQFNGSLPDYCRKLWLKGNHELWLEQYIDKIPELEGFAEIERNVKLDGWELYDYRQTVKIGKIYFHHGEYTCKYHASKMADVFEKNMVIGHLHTLQVHTKVTPIDGEAHSVYSMPCACDMNPRYMKDKPSAWVNGFGVFYIMPNGNFNIYPVISSKDHFVFNGKYY
;
A
#
# COMPACT_ATOMS: atom_id res chain seq x y z
N MET A 1 -2.56 22.64 30.46
CA MET A 1 -2.15 21.34 29.82
C MET A 1 -2.18 21.58 28.33
N THR A 2 -1.04 21.70 27.70
CA THR A 2 -0.98 21.69 26.24
C THR A 2 -1.48 20.32 25.78
N THR A 3 -2.60 20.28 25.07
CA THR A 3 -3.05 19.08 24.37
C THR A 3 -1.96 18.74 23.36
N ALA A 4 -1.16 17.74 23.69
CA ALA A 4 -0.20 17.23 22.73
C ALA A 4 -0.98 16.68 21.52
N ASP A 5 -0.63 17.13 20.31
CA ASP A 5 -1.43 16.87 19.13
C ASP A 5 -1.39 15.40 18.70
N VAL A 6 -2.57 14.87 18.43
CA VAL A 6 -2.72 13.55 17.80
C VAL A 6 -2.30 13.69 16.35
N LYS A 7 -1.38 12.85 15.89
CA LYS A 7 -1.01 12.79 14.46
C LYS A 7 -2.01 11.95 13.70
N VAL A 8 -2.42 12.43 12.54
CA VAL A 8 -3.34 11.75 11.65
C VAL A 8 -2.58 11.27 10.42
N GLY A 9 -2.76 10.00 10.06
CA GLY A 9 -2.18 9.41 8.87
C GLY A 9 -3.21 8.79 7.95
N ILE A 10 -2.86 8.68 6.68
CA ILE A 10 -3.61 7.91 5.67
C ILE A 10 -2.64 6.90 5.05
N GLY A 11 -3.15 5.71 4.69
CA GLY A 11 -2.35 4.73 3.98
C GLY A 11 -3.16 3.95 2.96
N VAL A 12 -2.53 3.67 1.83
CA VAL A 12 -3.08 2.91 0.70
C VAL A 12 -2.17 1.74 0.40
N TRP A 13 -2.73 0.55 0.22
CA TRP A 13 -2.03 -0.68 -0.10
C TRP A 13 -2.53 -1.27 -1.41
N ASP A 14 -1.67 -2.00 -2.08
CA ASP A 14 -2.06 -2.83 -3.22
C ASP A 14 -2.85 -2.04 -4.27
N MET A 15 -2.26 -0.92 -4.73
CA MET A 15 -2.85 -0.06 -5.76
C MET A 15 -2.76 -0.71 -7.13
N HIS A 16 -1.65 -1.41 -7.43
CA HIS A 16 -1.41 -2.11 -8.68
C HIS A 16 -1.60 -1.24 -9.93
N PHE A 17 -1.11 0.00 -9.91
CA PHE A 17 -1.19 0.85 -11.10
C PHE A 17 -0.61 0.15 -12.34
N PRO A 18 -1.30 0.12 -13.48
CA PRO A 18 -2.49 0.88 -13.88
C PRO A 18 -3.83 0.21 -13.55
N ASN A 19 -3.83 -0.93 -12.85
CA ASN A 19 -5.04 -1.66 -12.49
C ASN A 19 -5.65 -1.16 -11.16
N HIS A 20 -5.43 0.11 -10.83
CA HIS A 20 -6.00 0.71 -9.62
C HIS A 20 -7.48 1.05 -9.79
N ASN A 21 -8.20 1.15 -8.68
CA ASN A 21 -9.56 1.65 -8.67
C ASN A 21 -9.53 3.19 -8.74
N GLN A 22 -9.68 3.72 -9.96
CA GLN A 22 -9.62 5.16 -10.24
C GLN A 22 -10.60 5.96 -9.36
N LYS A 23 -11.83 5.47 -9.18
CA LYS A 23 -12.84 6.20 -8.42
C LYS A 23 -12.54 6.23 -6.93
N LEU A 24 -12.08 5.12 -6.38
CA LEU A 24 -11.58 5.07 -5.00
C LEU A 24 -10.43 6.06 -4.82
N TRP A 25 -9.48 6.07 -5.76
CA TRP A 25 -8.33 6.96 -5.71
C TRP A 25 -8.74 8.44 -5.69
N GLU A 26 -9.63 8.86 -6.58
CA GLU A 26 -10.19 10.23 -6.58
C GLU A 26 -10.82 10.60 -5.23
N ASN A 27 -11.55 9.67 -4.63
CA ASN A 27 -12.16 9.88 -3.31
C ASN A 27 -11.13 9.93 -2.19
N VAL A 28 -10.05 9.13 -2.25
CA VAL A 28 -8.92 9.20 -1.29
C VAL A 28 -8.25 10.58 -1.37
N LEU A 29 -8.03 11.13 -2.56
CA LEU A 29 -7.49 12.49 -2.73
C LEU A 29 -8.39 13.55 -2.08
N ARG A 30 -9.72 13.41 -2.18
CA ARG A 30 -10.67 14.31 -1.49
C ARG A 30 -10.55 14.18 0.03
N VAL A 31 -10.41 12.97 0.56
CA VAL A 31 -10.19 12.72 2.00
C VAL A 31 -8.88 13.35 2.46
N ILE A 32 -7.81 13.25 1.67
CA ILE A 32 -6.52 13.91 1.95
C ILE A 32 -6.69 15.42 2.06
N GLY A 33 -7.42 16.04 1.13
CA GLY A 33 -7.71 17.46 1.15
C GLY A 33 -8.50 17.91 2.39
N ASP A 34 -9.43 17.08 2.88
CA ASP A 34 -10.24 17.35 4.06
C ASP A 34 -9.46 17.13 5.37
N ILE A 35 -8.64 16.08 5.44
CA ILE A 35 -7.91 15.70 6.68
C ILE A 35 -6.59 16.42 6.82
N LYS A 36 -5.88 16.67 5.72
CA LYS A 36 -4.51 17.20 5.69
C LYS A 36 -3.57 16.41 6.61
N PRO A 37 -3.25 15.15 6.24
CA PRO A 37 -2.58 14.21 7.14
C PRO A 37 -1.16 14.64 7.49
N ASP A 38 -0.71 14.24 8.71
CA ASP A 38 0.67 14.41 9.17
C ASP A 38 1.63 13.40 8.51
N PHE A 39 1.10 12.26 8.08
CA PHE A 39 1.87 11.28 7.33
C PHE A 39 0.99 10.51 6.35
N PHE A 40 1.62 10.04 5.29
CA PHE A 40 0.98 9.17 4.30
C PHE A 40 1.86 7.96 4.01
N VAL A 41 1.22 6.81 3.78
CA VAL A 41 1.90 5.54 3.49
C VAL A 41 1.35 4.93 2.20
N PHE A 42 2.20 4.77 1.18
CA PHE A 42 2.01 3.77 0.16
C PHE A 42 2.57 2.44 0.67
N GLY A 43 1.70 1.45 0.84
CA GLY A 43 1.99 0.22 1.57
C GLY A 43 2.56 -0.94 0.75
N GLY A 44 3.02 -0.67 -0.45
CA GLY A 44 3.57 -1.66 -1.39
C GLY A 44 2.57 -2.13 -2.44
N ASP A 45 3.09 -2.79 -3.47
CA ASP A 45 2.37 -3.13 -4.70
C ASP A 45 1.65 -1.91 -5.28
N ASN A 46 2.40 -0.81 -5.35
CA ASN A 46 1.90 0.46 -5.87
C ASN A 46 1.84 0.44 -7.40
N LEU A 47 2.84 -0.22 -8.02
CA LEU A 47 2.90 -0.51 -9.45
C LEU A 47 2.70 -2.00 -9.69
N ASP A 48 1.92 -2.37 -10.67
CA ASP A 48 1.67 -3.79 -11.01
C ASP A 48 2.87 -4.49 -11.68
N MET A 49 3.84 -3.71 -12.13
CA MET A 49 5.07 -4.17 -12.78
C MET A 49 4.84 -5.19 -13.90
N ASP A 50 3.74 -5.04 -14.58
CA ASP A 50 3.26 -5.91 -15.66
C ASP A 50 4.32 -6.17 -16.75
N ALA A 51 5.15 -5.16 -17.06
CA ALA A 51 6.18 -5.26 -18.10
C ALA A 51 7.30 -6.25 -17.76
N VAL A 52 7.48 -6.55 -16.47
CA VAL A 52 8.51 -7.47 -15.94
C VAL A 52 7.91 -8.64 -15.16
N ASN A 53 6.61 -8.87 -15.30
CA ASN A 53 5.89 -9.95 -14.63
C ASN A 53 6.43 -11.31 -15.08
N HIS A 54 7.24 -11.95 -14.25
CA HIS A 54 7.90 -13.20 -14.53
C HIS A 54 6.92 -14.37 -14.77
N TRP A 55 5.73 -14.36 -14.13
CA TRP A 55 4.72 -15.38 -14.34
C TRP A 55 4.20 -15.41 -15.78
N GLU A 56 4.06 -14.25 -16.41
CA GLU A 56 3.64 -14.14 -17.80
C GLU A 56 4.80 -14.39 -18.77
N ILE A 57 6.00 -13.89 -18.45
CA ILE A 57 7.22 -14.08 -19.23
C ILE A 57 7.58 -15.57 -19.28
N ASP A 58 7.66 -16.24 -18.14
CA ASP A 58 8.05 -17.65 -18.03
C ASP A 58 7.04 -18.60 -18.72
N LYS A 59 5.76 -18.23 -18.72
CA LYS A 59 4.72 -18.95 -19.48
C LYS A 59 4.72 -18.66 -20.96
N GLY A 60 5.56 -17.75 -21.45
CA GLY A 60 5.60 -17.34 -22.85
C GLY A 60 4.32 -16.66 -23.34
N ASN A 61 3.57 -16.03 -22.45
CA ASN A 61 2.31 -15.35 -22.77
C ASN A 61 2.53 -14.04 -23.54
N LYS A 62 2.92 -14.15 -24.80
CA LYS A 62 3.17 -13.00 -25.69
C LYS A 62 1.99 -12.03 -25.76
N ARG A 63 0.77 -12.55 -25.76
CA ARG A 63 -0.45 -11.72 -25.82
C ARG A 63 -0.66 -10.94 -24.53
N GLY A 64 -0.35 -11.53 -23.38
CA GLY A 64 -0.41 -10.85 -22.09
C GLY A 64 0.62 -9.73 -21.94
N MET A 65 1.75 -9.89 -22.65
CA MET A 65 2.89 -8.93 -22.63
C MET A 65 2.82 -7.89 -23.75
N GLU A 66 1.87 -8.01 -24.68
CA GLU A 66 1.77 -7.09 -25.81
C GLU A 66 1.51 -5.65 -25.36
N GLY A 67 2.32 -4.72 -25.86
CA GLY A 67 2.21 -3.30 -25.56
C GLY A 67 2.70 -2.87 -24.18
N LYS A 68 3.07 -3.79 -23.30
CA LYS A 68 3.62 -3.45 -21.98
C LYS A 68 5.03 -2.90 -22.10
N ARG A 69 5.26 -1.75 -21.51
CA ARG A 69 6.55 -1.04 -21.52
C ARG A 69 6.79 -0.43 -20.15
N LEU A 70 7.92 -0.76 -19.55
CA LEU A 70 8.30 -0.28 -18.22
C LEU A 70 8.36 1.26 -18.19
N ARG A 71 8.98 1.88 -19.19
CA ARG A 71 9.05 3.35 -19.30
C ARG A 71 7.65 3.99 -19.28
N LYS A 72 6.74 3.46 -20.10
CA LYS A 72 5.36 3.97 -20.12
C LYS A 72 4.67 3.82 -18.77
N ALA A 73 4.88 2.69 -18.08
CA ALA A 73 4.29 2.48 -16.76
C ALA A 73 4.75 3.55 -15.75
N TYR A 74 6.03 3.93 -15.78
CA TYR A 74 6.56 5.01 -14.94
C TYR A 74 6.02 6.39 -15.34
N ASP A 75 6.00 6.70 -16.64
CA ASP A 75 5.52 7.99 -17.12
C ASP A 75 4.03 8.19 -16.76
N ASP A 76 3.22 7.17 -16.98
CA ASP A 76 1.80 7.17 -16.62
C ASP A 76 1.60 7.26 -15.08
N TYR A 77 2.32 6.46 -14.29
CA TYR A 77 2.24 6.50 -12.83
C TYR A 77 2.64 7.88 -12.27
N ASN A 78 3.69 8.47 -12.80
CA ASN A 78 4.12 9.80 -12.40
C ASN A 78 3.06 10.85 -12.70
N SER A 79 2.46 10.83 -13.89
CA SER A 79 1.48 11.84 -14.29
C SER A 79 0.10 11.63 -13.65
N GLU A 80 -0.34 10.39 -13.51
CA GLU A 80 -1.70 10.09 -13.03
C GLU A 80 -1.78 9.95 -11.52
N ILE A 81 -0.69 9.55 -10.85
CA ILE A 81 -0.67 9.32 -9.41
C ILE A 81 0.23 10.35 -8.71
N MET A 82 1.54 10.35 -9.00
CA MET A 82 2.50 11.09 -8.19
C MET A 82 2.33 12.60 -8.30
N ASP A 83 2.07 13.14 -9.49
CA ASP A 83 1.88 14.59 -9.67
C ASP A 83 0.62 15.10 -8.98
N GLN A 84 -0.48 14.37 -9.08
CA GLN A 84 -1.73 14.72 -8.39
C GLN A 84 -1.56 14.65 -6.87
N PHE A 85 -0.83 13.64 -6.41
CA PHE A 85 -0.65 13.35 -5.00
C PHE A 85 0.28 14.35 -4.33
N ASN A 86 1.44 14.60 -4.92
CA ASN A 86 2.41 15.57 -4.40
C ASN A 86 1.80 16.98 -4.32
N GLY A 87 0.85 17.32 -5.20
CA GLY A 87 0.10 18.58 -5.13
C GLY A 87 -1.01 18.61 -4.08
N SER A 88 -1.43 17.45 -3.54
CA SER A 88 -2.55 17.34 -2.60
C SER A 88 -2.12 17.24 -1.13
N LEU A 89 -0.90 16.76 -0.87
CA LEU A 89 -0.36 16.60 0.47
C LEU A 89 0.16 17.93 1.03
N PRO A 90 -0.03 18.20 2.34
CA PRO A 90 0.65 19.31 3.01
C PRO A 90 2.18 19.17 2.98
N ASP A 91 2.90 20.29 2.94
CA ASP A 91 4.37 20.29 2.93
C ASP A 91 4.99 19.59 4.15
N TYR A 92 4.30 19.65 5.30
CA TYR A 92 4.74 18.99 6.53
C TYR A 92 4.44 17.50 6.58
N CYS A 93 3.69 16.95 5.60
CA CYS A 93 3.31 15.56 5.58
C CYS A 93 4.53 14.66 5.36
N ARG A 94 4.78 13.75 6.30
CA ARG A 94 5.81 12.71 6.14
C ARG A 94 5.33 11.68 5.13
N LYS A 95 6.06 11.46 4.05
CA LYS A 95 5.66 10.63 2.92
C LYS A 95 6.48 9.34 2.89
N LEU A 96 5.80 8.20 2.95
CA LEU A 96 6.42 6.88 3.05
C LEU A 96 5.98 6.02 1.86
N TRP A 97 6.95 5.48 1.13
CA TRP A 97 6.72 4.62 -0.02
C TRP A 97 7.39 3.26 0.22
N LEU A 98 6.59 2.23 0.50
CA LEU A 98 7.06 0.86 0.70
C LEU A 98 7.00 0.12 -0.63
N LYS A 99 8.01 -0.70 -0.91
CA LYS A 99 7.97 -1.66 -2.01
C LYS A 99 7.20 -2.90 -1.58
N GLY A 100 6.39 -3.46 -2.48
CA GLY A 100 5.76 -4.76 -2.34
C GLY A 100 6.48 -5.82 -3.17
N ASN A 101 5.83 -6.97 -3.33
CA ASN A 101 6.42 -8.06 -4.10
C ASN A 101 6.40 -7.80 -5.61
N HIS A 102 5.52 -6.95 -6.12
CA HIS A 102 5.54 -6.55 -7.53
C HIS A 102 6.74 -5.66 -7.85
N GLU A 103 7.10 -4.74 -6.96
CA GLU A 103 8.34 -3.97 -7.11
C GLU A 103 9.58 -4.87 -6.99
N LEU A 104 9.56 -5.90 -6.15
CA LEU A 104 10.65 -6.88 -6.07
C LEU A 104 10.83 -7.65 -7.40
N TRP A 105 9.77 -7.88 -8.19
CA TRP A 105 9.94 -8.52 -9.51
C TRP A 105 10.82 -7.70 -10.45
N LEU A 106 10.75 -6.37 -10.36
CA LEU A 106 11.64 -5.51 -11.12
C LEU A 106 13.09 -5.67 -10.69
N GLU A 107 13.37 -5.69 -9.38
CA GLU A 107 14.72 -5.91 -8.86
C GLU A 107 15.28 -7.26 -9.36
N GLN A 108 14.49 -8.32 -9.24
CA GLN A 108 14.85 -9.65 -9.75
C GLN A 108 15.02 -9.69 -11.28
N TYR A 109 14.32 -8.83 -12.01
CA TYR A 109 14.48 -8.71 -13.45
C TYR A 109 15.79 -7.99 -13.82
N ILE A 110 16.16 -6.95 -13.10
CA ILE A 110 17.45 -6.26 -13.22
C ILE A 110 18.60 -7.21 -12.88
N ASP A 111 18.48 -8.02 -11.82
CA ASP A 111 19.48 -9.04 -11.47
C ASP A 111 19.74 -10.03 -12.60
N LYS A 112 18.73 -10.34 -13.41
CA LYS A 112 18.86 -11.21 -14.60
C LYS A 112 19.41 -10.48 -15.83
N ILE A 113 19.27 -9.17 -15.89
CA ILE A 113 19.68 -8.32 -17.03
C ILE A 113 20.42 -7.09 -16.46
N PRO A 114 21.68 -7.28 -16.01
CA PRO A 114 22.44 -6.21 -15.33
C PRO A 114 22.64 -4.94 -16.16
N GLU A 115 22.48 -5.02 -17.48
CA GLU A 115 22.53 -3.86 -18.37
C GLU A 115 21.41 -2.84 -18.13
N LEU A 116 20.38 -3.21 -17.36
CA LEU A 116 19.30 -2.31 -16.94
C LEU A 116 19.63 -1.55 -15.66
N GLU A 117 20.69 -1.94 -14.94
CA GLU A 117 21.12 -1.24 -13.74
C GLU A 117 21.46 0.24 -14.05
N GLY A 118 20.96 1.14 -13.21
CA GLY A 118 21.11 2.57 -13.39
C GLY A 118 20.06 3.21 -14.31
N PHE A 119 19.15 2.42 -14.92
CA PHE A 119 18.11 2.92 -15.83
C PHE A 119 16.70 2.52 -15.44
N ALA A 120 16.51 1.33 -14.90
CA ALA A 120 15.20 0.73 -14.71
C ALA A 120 14.64 0.87 -13.29
N GLU A 121 15.44 1.23 -12.31
CA GLU A 121 15.06 1.27 -10.90
C GLU A 121 13.94 2.29 -10.63
N ILE A 122 13.10 1.95 -9.65
CA ILE A 122 12.00 2.80 -9.18
C ILE A 122 12.52 4.15 -8.71
N GLU A 123 13.61 4.18 -7.97
CA GLU A 123 14.24 5.36 -7.39
C GLU A 123 14.62 6.42 -8.43
N ARG A 124 14.88 5.97 -9.66
CA ARG A 124 15.29 6.85 -10.77
C ARG A 124 14.12 7.30 -11.64
N ASN A 125 13.05 6.52 -11.63
CA ASN A 125 11.98 6.69 -12.62
C ASN A 125 10.66 7.17 -12.00
N VAL A 126 10.44 6.96 -10.71
CA VAL A 126 9.26 7.46 -9.98
C VAL A 126 9.62 8.77 -9.28
N LYS A 127 8.69 9.74 -9.29
CA LYS A 127 8.86 11.06 -8.65
C LYS A 127 8.76 10.96 -7.12
N LEU A 128 9.82 10.49 -6.50
CA LEU A 128 9.90 10.25 -5.05
C LEU A 128 10.60 11.37 -4.28
N ASP A 129 10.66 12.59 -4.82
CA ASP A 129 11.24 13.72 -4.11
C ASP A 129 10.52 14.01 -2.79
N GLY A 130 11.28 13.94 -1.69
CA GLY A 130 10.74 14.09 -0.34
C GLY A 130 9.97 12.88 0.18
N TRP A 131 10.03 11.74 -0.49
CA TRP A 131 9.53 10.47 0.00
C TRP A 131 10.64 9.67 0.67
N GLU A 132 10.29 8.95 1.74
CA GLU A 132 11.13 7.92 2.33
C GLU A 132 10.79 6.59 1.66
N LEU A 133 11.76 6.01 0.96
CA LEU A 133 11.60 4.73 0.27
C LEU A 133 12.08 3.58 1.17
N TYR A 134 11.30 2.52 1.22
CA TYR A 134 11.60 1.30 1.98
C TYR A 134 11.53 0.08 1.06
N ASP A 135 12.58 -0.71 1.07
CA ASP A 135 12.66 -1.93 0.26
C ASP A 135 11.66 -3.00 0.73
N TYR A 136 11.38 -3.95 -0.15
CA TYR A 136 10.53 -5.08 0.19
C TYR A 136 11.03 -5.77 1.47
N ARG A 137 10.12 -6.12 2.37
CA ARG A 137 10.38 -6.65 3.71
C ARG A 137 10.95 -5.67 4.73
N GLN A 138 11.27 -4.47 4.37
CA GLN A 138 11.58 -3.45 5.38
C GLN A 138 10.32 -2.99 6.10
N THR A 139 10.50 -2.56 7.33
CA THR A 139 9.41 -2.01 8.15
C THR A 139 9.71 -0.56 8.52
N VAL A 140 8.68 0.25 8.53
CA VAL A 140 8.78 1.61 9.07
C VAL A 140 7.88 1.75 10.29
N LYS A 141 8.40 2.40 11.33
CA LYS A 141 7.69 2.59 12.60
C LYS A 141 7.18 4.03 12.73
N ILE A 142 5.89 4.17 13.07
CA ILE A 142 5.28 5.43 13.49
C ILE A 142 4.53 5.18 14.81
N GLY A 143 4.91 5.88 15.87
CA GLY A 143 4.39 5.58 17.20
C GLY A 143 4.71 4.13 17.61
N LYS A 144 3.68 3.35 17.93
CA LYS A 144 3.80 1.94 18.28
C LYS A 144 3.33 0.99 17.15
N ILE A 145 3.17 1.50 15.93
CA ILE A 145 2.77 0.72 14.76
C ILE A 145 3.96 0.53 13.84
N TYR A 146 4.09 -0.67 13.27
CA TYR A 146 5.00 -0.99 12.19
C TYR A 146 4.20 -1.16 10.90
N PHE A 147 4.59 -0.45 9.85
CA PHE A 147 4.03 -0.58 8.51
C PHE A 147 4.91 -1.51 7.68
N HIS A 148 4.28 -2.40 6.94
CA HIS A 148 4.93 -3.44 6.14
C HIS A 148 4.01 -3.78 4.96
N HIS A 149 4.56 -4.30 3.86
CA HIS A 149 3.69 -4.73 2.75
C HIS A 149 2.88 -5.98 3.12
N GLY A 150 3.49 -6.95 3.71
CA GLY A 150 2.96 -8.27 3.98
C GLY A 150 3.97 -9.35 3.57
N GLU A 151 3.83 -10.57 4.09
CA GLU A 151 4.78 -11.66 3.81
C GLU A 151 4.07 -12.98 3.54
N TYR A 152 3.00 -13.27 4.26
CA TYR A 152 2.38 -14.59 4.24
C TYR A 152 1.10 -14.62 3.41
N THR A 153 0.98 -15.67 2.55
CA THR A 153 -0.17 -15.87 1.65
C THR A 153 -1.20 -16.87 2.19
N CYS A 154 -1.16 -17.20 3.49
CA CYS A 154 -2.10 -18.12 4.11
C CYS A 154 -3.44 -17.45 4.46
N LYS A 155 -4.49 -18.26 4.63
CA LYS A 155 -5.85 -17.79 4.94
C LYS A 155 -5.92 -16.84 6.16
N TYR A 156 -5.14 -17.11 7.20
CA TYR A 156 -5.09 -16.34 8.44
C TYR A 156 -3.77 -15.56 8.55
N HIS A 157 -3.42 -14.84 7.51
CA HIS A 157 -2.13 -14.14 7.40
C HIS A 157 -1.94 -13.07 8.48
N ALA A 158 -2.98 -12.34 8.90
CA ALA A 158 -2.87 -11.40 10.01
C ALA A 158 -2.49 -12.09 11.32
N SER A 159 -3.08 -13.25 11.61
CA SER A 159 -2.70 -14.07 12.76
C SER A 159 -1.27 -14.59 12.65
N LYS A 160 -0.88 -15.07 11.47
CA LYS A 160 0.49 -15.54 11.23
C LYS A 160 1.52 -14.43 11.41
N MET A 161 1.23 -13.22 10.92
CA MET A 161 2.08 -12.05 11.14
C MET A 161 2.19 -11.69 12.63
N ALA A 162 1.06 -11.73 13.36
CA ALA A 162 1.07 -11.46 14.81
C ALA A 162 1.91 -12.48 15.58
N ASP A 163 1.86 -13.76 15.18
CA ASP A 163 2.65 -14.83 15.81
C ASP A 163 4.16 -14.70 15.56
N VAL A 164 4.54 -14.28 14.37
CA VAL A 164 5.96 -14.23 13.96
C VAL A 164 6.63 -12.95 14.43
N PHE A 165 5.97 -11.81 14.25
CA PHE A 165 6.59 -10.51 14.50
C PHE A 165 6.37 -9.99 15.92
N GLU A 166 5.32 -10.41 16.60
CA GLU A 166 4.97 -9.98 17.97
C GLU A 166 4.98 -8.46 18.12
N LYS A 167 4.43 -7.76 17.13
CA LYS A 167 4.34 -6.30 17.05
C LYS A 167 2.98 -5.86 16.53
N ASN A 168 2.64 -4.60 16.84
CA ASN A 168 1.50 -3.97 16.18
C ASN A 168 1.88 -3.64 14.75
N MET A 169 1.18 -4.21 13.78
CA MET A 169 1.50 -4.07 12.36
C MET A 169 0.31 -3.68 11.52
N VAL A 170 0.60 -2.98 10.45
CA VAL A 170 -0.33 -2.73 9.34
C VAL A 170 0.30 -3.29 8.09
N ILE A 171 -0.45 -4.14 7.39
CA ILE A 171 0.01 -4.88 6.20
C ILE A 171 -1.03 -4.83 5.08
N GLY A 172 -0.62 -5.17 3.85
CA GLY A 172 -1.47 -5.40 2.68
C GLY A 172 -1.29 -6.81 2.10
N HIS A 173 -0.96 -6.89 0.80
CA HIS A 173 -0.54 -8.08 0.04
C HIS A 173 -1.66 -9.02 -0.38
N LEU A 174 -2.59 -9.38 0.48
CA LEU A 174 -3.67 -10.34 0.12
C LEU A 174 -5.00 -9.69 -0.22
N HIS A 175 -5.05 -8.37 -0.26
CA HIS A 175 -6.25 -7.59 -0.64
C HIS A 175 -7.47 -7.87 0.23
N THR A 176 -7.29 -8.50 1.40
CA THR A 176 -8.37 -8.87 2.31
C THR A 176 -8.27 -8.12 3.61
N LEU A 177 -9.39 -7.67 4.12
CA LEU A 177 -9.43 -7.06 5.44
C LEU A 177 -9.43 -8.14 6.53
N GLN A 178 -8.39 -8.14 7.36
CA GLN A 178 -8.32 -8.96 8.56
C GLN A 178 -7.78 -8.13 9.73
N VAL A 179 -8.27 -8.42 10.92
CA VAL A 179 -7.71 -7.88 12.16
C VAL A 179 -7.52 -9.05 13.12
N HIS A 180 -6.30 -9.17 13.63
CA HIS A 180 -5.99 -10.18 14.64
C HIS A 180 -5.24 -9.54 15.80
N THR A 181 -5.70 -9.80 17.02
CA THR A 181 -5.04 -9.36 18.25
C THR A 181 -4.60 -10.58 19.05
N LYS A 182 -3.29 -10.67 19.28
CA LYS A 182 -2.68 -11.65 20.18
C LYS A 182 -2.46 -10.98 21.54
N VAL A 183 -2.94 -11.61 22.60
CA VAL A 183 -2.71 -11.16 23.97
C VAL A 183 -1.84 -12.17 24.69
N THR A 184 -0.80 -11.71 25.38
CA THR A 184 0.01 -12.55 26.26
C THR A 184 -0.65 -12.61 27.62
N PRO A 185 -1.18 -13.79 28.06
CA PRO A 185 -2.04 -13.85 29.26
C PRO A 185 -1.35 -13.44 30.56
N ILE A 186 -0.02 -13.61 30.65
CA ILE A 186 0.75 -13.33 31.87
C ILE A 186 1.00 -11.83 31.99
N ASP A 187 1.45 -11.19 30.92
CA ASP A 187 1.91 -9.79 30.93
C ASP A 187 0.79 -8.82 30.52
N GLY A 188 -0.30 -9.33 29.95
CA GLY A 188 -1.38 -8.52 29.40
C GLY A 188 -0.97 -7.71 28.16
N GLU A 189 0.22 -7.95 27.60
CA GLU A 189 0.67 -7.30 26.38
C GLU A 189 -0.17 -7.75 25.19
N ALA A 190 -0.61 -6.81 24.38
CA ALA A 190 -1.39 -7.04 23.18
C ALA A 190 -0.69 -6.53 21.94
N HIS A 191 -0.65 -7.37 20.92
CA HIS A 191 -0.17 -7.00 19.60
C HIS A 191 -1.29 -7.21 18.57
N SER A 192 -1.56 -6.18 17.79
CA SER A 192 -2.62 -6.24 16.78
C SER A 192 -2.03 -6.10 15.38
N VAL A 193 -2.43 -6.98 14.48
CA VAL A 193 -2.09 -6.90 13.06
C VAL A 193 -3.36 -6.61 12.27
N TYR A 194 -3.28 -5.58 11.44
CA TYR A 194 -4.31 -5.12 10.53
C TYR A 194 -3.85 -5.39 9.10
N SER A 195 -4.52 -6.31 8.41
CA SER A 195 -4.40 -6.45 6.96
C SER A 195 -5.38 -5.48 6.32
N MET A 196 -4.87 -4.58 5.50
CA MET A 196 -5.64 -3.50 4.91
C MET A 196 -6.34 -3.92 3.62
N PRO A 197 -7.46 -3.27 3.30
CA PRO A 197 -8.07 -3.40 1.99
C PRO A 197 -7.13 -2.87 0.91
N CYS A 198 -7.30 -3.35 -0.33
CA CYS A 198 -6.55 -2.92 -1.50
C CYS A 198 -7.16 -1.66 -2.16
N ALA A 199 -6.38 -0.99 -2.98
CA ALA A 199 -6.86 0.10 -3.82
C ALA A 199 -6.88 -0.25 -5.32
N CYS A 200 -6.76 -1.53 -5.68
CA CYS A 200 -6.81 -1.99 -7.06
C CYS A 200 -8.25 -2.21 -7.57
N ASP A 201 -8.37 -2.39 -8.88
CA ASP A 201 -9.60 -2.92 -9.50
C ASP A 201 -9.92 -4.30 -8.91
N MET A 202 -11.18 -4.52 -8.58
CA MET A 202 -11.66 -5.77 -7.98
C MET A 202 -11.72 -6.93 -8.97
N ASN A 203 -11.67 -6.64 -10.27
CA ASN A 203 -11.73 -7.64 -11.33
C ASN A 203 -10.72 -7.34 -12.45
N PRO A 204 -9.42 -7.25 -12.16
CA PRO A 204 -8.43 -7.05 -13.20
C PRO A 204 -8.44 -8.23 -14.18
N ARG A 205 -8.04 -7.99 -15.41
CA ARG A 205 -8.14 -8.94 -16.55
C ARG A 205 -7.64 -10.36 -16.24
N TYR A 206 -6.63 -10.50 -15.40
CA TYR A 206 -6.07 -11.80 -15.03
C TYR A 206 -6.99 -12.61 -14.10
N MET A 207 -7.89 -11.96 -13.39
CA MET A 207 -8.86 -12.64 -12.52
C MET A 207 -9.95 -13.36 -13.29
N LYS A 208 -10.31 -12.92 -14.52
CA LYS A 208 -11.31 -13.56 -15.38
C LYS A 208 -12.61 -13.85 -14.65
N ASP A 209 -13.15 -12.86 -13.95
CA ASP A 209 -14.38 -12.95 -13.13
C ASP A 209 -14.33 -14.02 -12.01
N LYS A 210 -13.14 -14.46 -11.62
CA LYS A 210 -13.00 -15.40 -10.52
C LYS A 210 -13.42 -14.73 -9.20
N PRO A 211 -14.32 -15.37 -8.43
CA PRO A 211 -14.67 -14.86 -7.11
C PRO A 211 -13.45 -14.67 -6.22
N SER A 212 -13.35 -13.52 -5.58
CA SER A 212 -12.28 -13.19 -4.66
C SER A 212 -12.86 -12.72 -3.32
N ALA A 213 -12.02 -12.76 -2.28
CA ALA A 213 -12.34 -12.18 -0.97
C ALA A 213 -11.72 -10.77 -0.83
N TRP A 214 -11.38 -10.14 -1.94
CA TRP A 214 -10.79 -8.81 -1.96
C TRP A 214 -11.75 -7.74 -1.45
N VAL A 215 -11.20 -6.75 -0.81
CA VAL A 215 -11.94 -5.62 -0.26
C VAL A 215 -11.24 -4.33 -0.69
N ASN A 216 -11.97 -3.42 -1.32
CA ASN A 216 -11.45 -2.09 -1.63
C ASN A 216 -11.53 -1.15 -0.44
N GLY A 217 -10.53 -0.27 -0.33
CA GLY A 217 -10.51 0.76 0.69
C GLY A 217 -9.11 1.29 0.98
N PHE A 218 -8.98 1.89 2.15
CA PHE A 218 -7.73 2.49 2.64
C PHE A 218 -7.71 2.52 4.17
N GLY A 219 -6.60 2.95 4.76
CA GLY A 219 -6.46 3.07 6.21
C GLY A 219 -6.39 4.52 6.67
N VAL A 220 -7.01 4.82 7.83
CA VAL A 220 -6.82 6.06 8.56
C VAL A 220 -6.26 5.75 9.94
N PHE A 221 -5.23 6.49 10.35
CA PHE A 221 -4.45 6.23 11.55
C PHE A 221 -4.45 7.45 12.45
N TYR A 222 -4.70 7.25 13.73
CA TYR A 222 -4.54 8.27 14.75
C TYR A 222 -3.45 7.82 15.72
N ILE A 223 -2.38 8.61 15.82
CA ILE A 223 -1.24 8.32 16.70
C ILE A 223 -1.25 9.32 17.85
N MET A 224 -1.40 8.81 19.05
CA MET A 224 -1.39 9.61 20.27
C MET A 224 0.05 10.03 20.63
N PRO A 225 0.25 11.06 21.46
CA PRO A 225 1.57 11.53 21.86
C PRO A 225 2.45 10.47 22.54
N ASN A 226 1.84 9.53 23.24
CA ASN A 226 2.52 8.39 23.88
C ASN A 226 2.82 7.23 22.90
N GLY A 227 2.49 7.42 21.61
CA GLY A 227 2.65 6.45 20.53
C GLY A 227 1.52 5.41 20.45
N ASN A 228 0.55 5.40 21.36
CA ASN A 228 -0.66 4.58 21.21
C ASN A 228 -1.44 5.03 19.97
N PHE A 229 -2.35 4.19 19.50
CA PHE A 229 -2.97 4.42 18.21
C PHE A 229 -4.40 3.90 18.13
N ASN A 230 -5.13 4.44 17.16
CA ASN A 230 -6.36 3.86 16.64
C ASN A 230 -6.22 3.73 15.12
N ILE A 231 -6.71 2.61 14.58
CA ILE A 231 -6.68 2.31 13.15
C ILE A 231 -8.11 2.11 12.66
N TYR A 232 -8.46 2.78 11.60
CA TYR A 232 -9.77 2.71 10.97
C TYR A 232 -9.62 2.28 9.51
N PRO A 233 -9.79 0.99 9.18
CA PRO A 233 -9.95 0.57 7.80
C PRO A 233 -11.26 1.17 7.25
N VAL A 234 -11.15 1.95 6.19
CA VAL A 234 -12.28 2.54 5.49
C VAL A 234 -12.58 1.66 4.29
N ILE A 235 -13.70 0.95 4.34
CA ILE A 235 -14.12 0.05 3.27
C ILE A 235 -14.92 0.83 2.25
N SER A 236 -14.53 0.70 0.98
CA SER A 236 -15.30 1.21 -0.16
C SER A 236 -16.28 0.16 -0.66
N SER A 237 -17.52 0.54 -0.82
CA SER A 237 -18.57 -0.28 -1.44
C SER A 237 -19.03 0.38 -2.73
N LYS A 238 -18.79 -0.28 -3.86
CA LYS A 238 -19.08 0.28 -5.20
C LYS A 238 -18.51 1.69 -5.36
N ASP A 239 -17.23 1.82 -5.00
CA ASP A 239 -16.42 3.03 -5.11
C ASP A 239 -16.80 4.18 -4.16
N HIS A 240 -17.74 3.94 -3.26
CA HIS A 240 -18.22 4.95 -2.30
C HIS A 240 -18.01 4.48 -0.85
N PHE A 241 -17.86 5.45 0.04
CA PHE A 241 -17.77 5.20 1.49
C PHE A 241 -18.26 6.43 2.28
N VAL A 242 -18.50 6.21 3.56
CA VAL A 242 -18.73 7.29 4.52
C VAL A 242 -17.52 7.36 5.45
N PHE A 243 -16.94 8.53 5.55
CA PHE A 243 -15.86 8.79 6.49
C PHE A 243 -16.10 10.13 7.19
N ASN A 244 -15.95 10.14 8.52
CA ASN A 244 -16.15 11.32 9.36
C ASN A 244 -17.51 12.03 9.12
N GLY A 245 -18.57 11.24 8.89
CA GLY A 245 -19.92 11.71 8.61
C GLY A 245 -20.15 12.28 7.19
N LYS A 246 -19.13 12.28 6.34
CA LYS A 246 -19.20 12.77 4.96
C LYS A 246 -19.22 11.60 3.98
N TYR A 247 -20.03 11.70 2.94
CA TYR A 247 -20.11 10.76 1.84
C TYR A 247 -19.11 11.13 0.73
N TYR A 248 -18.37 10.14 0.28
CA TYR A 248 -17.38 10.26 -0.77
C TYR A 248 -17.71 9.35 -1.96
#